data_9ba0ab43c88a66fa568ddee64b974b89
#
_entry.id   9ba0ab43c88a66fa568ddee64b974b89
#
_cell.length_a   1.000
_cell.length_b   1.000
_cell.length_c   1.000
_cell.angle_alpha   90.00
_cell.angle_beta   90.00
_cell.angle_gamma   90.00
#
_symmetry.space_group_name_H-M   'P 1'
#
loop_
_entity.id
_entity.type
_entity.pdbx_description
1 polymer ?
#
loop_
_entity_poly.entity_id
_entity_poly.type
_entity_poly.pdbx_seq_one_letter_code
_entity_poly.pdbx_strand_id
1 'polypeptide(L)'
;MTATEYSFHDMDISGKSFLVTGGAGFIGSHITEYLLAHGAAKVRVLDNLETGFMRNVTAFEGYPAFEFMKGDIRNPEDCQKACAGIDHVSHQAALGSVPRSVSDPITSNDVNVGGFVNMITAAKDAGVKTFVYASSSSVYGDEPTLPKREERVGNPLSPYAVTKKTNELYADVFAKL
;
A
#
# COMPACT_ATOMS: atom_id res chain seq x y z
N MET A 1 3.36 10.78 23.08
CA MET A 1 2.13 9.96 23.07
C MET A 1 2.49 8.68 22.36
N THR A 2 2.30 7.55 22.99
CA THR A 2 2.61 6.24 22.38
C THR A 2 1.46 5.84 21.45
N ALA A 3 1.75 5.10 20.38
CA ALA A 3 0.74 4.63 19.42
C ALA A 3 -0.42 3.83 20.04
N THR A 4 -0.28 3.42 21.29
CA THR A 4 -1.28 2.65 22.06
C THR A 4 -2.36 3.50 22.74
N GLU A 5 -2.25 4.84 22.76
CA GLU A 5 -3.24 5.69 23.47
C GLU A 5 -4.52 5.95 22.67
N TYR A 6 -4.52 5.72 21.35
CA TYR A 6 -5.68 5.98 20.49
C TYR A 6 -5.95 4.78 19.57
N SER A 7 -7.17 4.26 19.62
CA SER A 7 -7.65 3.28 18.64
C SER A 7 -8.36 4.01 17.51
N PHE A 8 -7.91 3.76 16.27
CA PHE A 8 -8.51 4.27 15.03
C PHE A 8 -9.23 3.15 14.25
N HIS A 9 -9.43 1.99 14.87
CA HIS A 9 -10.13 0.86 14.28
C HIS A 9 -11.31 0.44 15.18
N ASP A 10 -12.41 0.03 14.54
CA ASP A 10 -13.61 -0.45 15.22
C ASP A 10 -13.66 -1.99 15.28
N MET A 11 -12.87 -2.66 14.44
CA MET A 11 -12.78 -4.12 14.42
C MET A 11 -11.72 -4.65 15.39
N ASP A 12 -11.95 -5.80 15.97
CA ASP A 12 -10.89 -6.52 16.69
C ASP A 12 -9.82 -7.00 15.71
N ILE A 13 -8.60 -6.48 15.86
CA ILE A 13 -7.44 -6.86 15.03
C ILE A 13 -6.60 -7.96 15.69
N SER A 14 -6.89 -8.34 16.93
CA SER A 14 -6.26 -9.49 17.59
C SER A 14 -6.57 -10.76 16.78
N GLY A 15 -5.59 -11.62 16.62
CA GLY A 15 -5.76 -12.82 15.80
C GLY A 15 -5.84 -12.59 14.28
N LYS A 16 -5.67 -11.36 13.79
CA LYS A 16 -5.64 -11.03 12.35
C LYS A 16 -4.21 -10.89 11.83
N SER A 17 -4.05 -11.22 10.55
CA SER A 17 -2.78 -11.10 9.84
C SER A 17 -2.85 -9.97 8.79
N PHE A 18 -1.82 -9.14 8.79
CA PHE A 18 -1.73 -7.96 7.92
C PHE A 18 -0.48 -8.02 7.04
N LEU A 19 -0.62 -7.60 5.79
CA LEU A 19 0.50 -7.28 4.91
C LEU A 19 0.54 -5.76 4.69
N VAL A 20 1.69 -5.16 4.94
CA VAL A 20 1.97 -3.75 4.61
C VAL A 20 3.04 -3.72 3.52
N THR A 21 2.66 -3.37 2.29
CA THR A 21 3.65 -3.14 1.24
C THR A 21 4.20 -1.73 1.32
N GLY A 22 5.48 -1.54 1.00
CA GLY A 22 6.14 -0.25 1.23
C GLY A 22 6.31 0.08 2.72
N GLY A 23 6.39 -0.96 3.57
CA GLY A 23 6.44 -0.79 5.02
C GLY A 23 7.76 -0.24 5.55
N ALA A 24 8.82 -0.17 4.75
CA ALA A 24 10.05 0.54 5.07
C ALA A 24 9.99 2.04 4.72
N GLY A 25 8.90 2.50 4.08
CA GLY A 25 8.62 3.91 3.83
C GLY A 25 8.01 4.61 5.05
N PHE A 26 7.77 5.93 4.94
CA PHE A 26 7.24 6.74 6.04
C PHE A 26 5.84 6.27 6.48
N ILE A 27 4.88 6.20 5.56
CA ILE A 27 3.49 5.84 5.89
C ILE A 27 3.42 4.37 6.33
N GLY A 28 4.04 3.47 5.55
CA GLY A 28 3.97 2.04 5.82
C GLY A 28 4.58 1.64 7.16
N SER A 29 5.68 2.28 7.59
CA SER A 29 6.30 1.99 8.89
C SER A 29 5.39 2.39 10.05
N HIS A 30 4.68 3.53 9.97
CA HIS A 30 3.74 3.94 11.01
C HIS A 30 2.48 3.06 11.06
N ILE A 31 2.01 2.56 9.91
CA ILE A 31 0.93 1.56 9.88
C ILE A 31 1.41 0.26 10.55
N THR A 32 2.62 -0.18 10.25
CA THR A 32 3.23 -1.37 10.86
C THR A 32 3.34 -1.22 12.38
N GLU A 33 3.86 -0.07 12.85
CA GLU A 33 3.95 0.25 14.27
C GLU A 33 2.58 0.19 14.95
N TYR A 34 1.59 0.84 14.34
CA TYR A 34 0.22 0.87 14.86
C TYR A 34 -0.37 -0.54 15.01
N LEU A 35 -0.27 -1.37 13.98
CA LEU A 35 -0.81 -2.73 13.99
C LEU A 35 -0.14 -3.61 15.06
N LEU A 36 1.20 -3.52 15.20
CA LEU A 36 1.95 -4.24 16.22
C LEU A 36 1.60 -3.77 17.63
N ALA A 37 1.49 -2.46 17.84
CA ALA A 37 1.15 -1.87 19.13
C ALA A 37 -0.28 -2.24 19.59
N HIS A 38 -1.19 -2.52 18.65
CA HIS A 38 -2.59 -2.89 18.94
C HIS A 38 -2.84 -4.40 18.88
N GLY A 39 -1.79 -5.22 18.87
CA GLY A 39 -1.90 -6.66 19.08
C GLY A 39 -2.31 -7.48 17.87
N ALA A 40 -2.04 -7.00 16.65
CA ALA A 40 -2.18 -7.83 15.45
C ALA A 40 -1.39 -9.14 15.60
N ALA A 41 -1.98 -10.27 15.22
CA ALA A 41 -1.35 -11.58 15.36
C ALA A 41 -0.13 -11.75 14.44
N LYS A 42 -0.16 -11.06 13.28
CA LYS A 42 0.95 -11.04 12.32
C LYS A 42 0.94 -9.73 11.54
N VAL A 43 2.11 -9.12 11.39
CA VAL A 43 2.33 -7.99 10.49
C VAL A 43 3.54 -8.30 9.61
N ARG A 44 3.26 -8.61 8.35
CA ARG A 44 4.28 -8.80 7.32
C ARG A 44 4.52 -7.50 6.57
N VAL A 45 5.76 -7.11 6.40
CA VAL A 45 6.18 -6.00 5.55
C VAL A 45 6.82 -6.54 4.29
N LEU A 46 6.36 -6.07 3.11
CA LEU A 46 7.02 -6.28 1.82
C LEU A 46 7.61 -4.94 1.34
N ASP A 47 8.93 -4.89 1.15
CA ASP A 47 9.62 -3.68 0.65
C ASP A 47 10.90 -4.06 -0.09
N ASN A 48 11.21 -3.39 -1.21
CA ASN A 48 12.45 -3.59 -1.96
C ASN A 48 13.59 -2.66 -1.51
N LEU A 49 13.28 -1.70 -0.63
CA LEU A 49 14.20 -0.69 -0.10
C LEU A 49 14.72 0.32 -1.14
N GLU A 50 14.01 0.47 -2.27
CA GLU A 50 14.38 1.44 -3.31
C GLU A 50 14.23 2.89 -2.81
N THR A 51 13.19 3.17 -2.05
CA THR A 51 12.94 4.48 -1.42
C THR A 51 12.70 4.39 0.09
N GLY A 52 12.49 3.19 0.61
CA GLY A 52 12.37 2.89 2.03
C GLY A 52 13.74 2.69 2.70
N PHE A 53 13.75 2.71 4.03
CA PHE A 53 14.98 2.56 4.82
C PHE A 53 14.82 1.43 5.85
N MET A 54 15.82 0.54 5.91
CA MET A 54 15.85 -0.53 6.94
C MET A 54 15.65 0.00 8.36
N ARG A 55 16.22 1.15 8.70
CA ARG A 55 16.04 1.77 10.03
C ARG A 55 14.58 1.96 10.45
N ASN A 56 13.65 2.07 9.49
CA ASN A 56 12.23 2.24 9.77
C ASN A 56 11.55 0.92 10.19
N VAL A 57 12.17 -0.21 9.91
CA VAL A 57 11.62 -1.55 10.21
C VAL A 57 12.41 -2.32 11.24
N THR A 58 13.72 -2.02 11.43
CA THR A 58 14.55 -2.67 12.47
C THR A 58 14.03 -2.46 13.88
N ALA A 59 13.31 -1.36 14.12
CA ALA A 59 12.67 -1.11 15.42
C ALA A 59 11.60 -2.15 15.77
N PHE A 60 11.12 -2.92 14.79
CA PHE A 60 10.05 -3.92 14.96
C PHE A 60 10.57 -5.37 15.11
N GLU A 61 11.88 -5.61 14.91
CA GLU A 61 12.48 -6.95 14.97
C GLU A 61 12.28 -7.66 16.32
N GLY A 62 12.02 -6.90 17.39
CA GLY A 62 11.71 -7.44 18.71
C GLY A 62 10.27 -7.95 18.89
N TYR A 63 9.37 -7.70 17.96
CA TYR A 63 7.99 -8.15 18.03
C TYR A 63 7.84 -9.55 17.40
N PRO A 64 7.36 -10.57 18.13
CA PRO A 64 7.17 -11.92 17.57
C PRO A 64 6.18 -11.94 16.37
N ALA A 65 5.26 -10.99 16.32
CA ALA A 65 4.28 -10.85 15.25
C ALA A 65 4.84 -10.19 13.99
N PHE A 66 6.05 -9.61 14.03
CA PHE A 66 6.64 -8.90 12.89
C PHE A 66 7.40 -9.83 11.96
N GLU A 67 7.22 -9.63 10.66
CA GLU A 67 7.96 -10.32 9.61
C GLU A 67 8.36 -9.33 8.50
N PHE A 68 9.66 -9.20 8.22
CA PHE A 68 10.16 -8.43 7.08
C PHE A 68 10.51 -9.34 5.91
N MET A 69 9.94 -9.05 4.76
CA MET A 69 10.21 -9.72 3.49
C MET A 69 10.78 -8.70 2.50
N LYS A 70 12.07 -8.86 2.16
CA LYS A 70 12.65 -8.08 1.07
C LYS A 70 12.15 -8.65 -0.26
N GLY A 71 11.44 -7.84 -1.03
CA GLY A 71 10.89 -8.25 -2.33
C GLY A 71 10.31 -7.06 -3.08
N ASP A 72 9.93 -7.29 -4.32
CA ASP A 72 9.47 -6.24 -5.24
C ASP A 72 8.06 -6.55 -5.74
N ILE A 73 7.17 -5.55 -5.69
CA ILE A 73 5.79 -5.70 -6.19
C ILE A 73 5.72 -5.92 -7.71
N ARG A 74 6.79 -5.58 -8.46
CA ARG A 74 6.91 -5.90 -9.88
C ARG A 74 7.09 -7.40 -10.14
N ASN A 75 7.53 -8.16 -9.13
CA ASN A 75 7.68 -9.61 -9.21
C ASN A 75 6.41 -10.32 -8.69
N PRO A 76 5.62 -11.01 -9.56
CA PRO A 76 4.42 -11.71 -9.15
C PRO A 76 4.66 -12.78 -8.07
N GLU A 77 5.80 -13.47 -8.08
CA GLU A 77 6.13 -14.49 -7.08
C GLU A 77 6.32 -13.89 -5.68
N ASP A 78 6.95 -12.69 -5.60
CA ASP A 78 7.09 -12.00 -4.33
C ASP A 78 5.72 -11.56 -3.79
N CYS A 79 4.83 -11.08 -4.68
CA CYS A 79 3.46 -10.73 -4.31
C CYS A 79 2.68 -11.92 -3.79
N GLN A 80 2.76 -13.09 -4.46
CA GLN A 80 2.11 -14.33 -4.02
C GLN A 80 2.62 -14.79 -2.66
N LYS A 81 3.95 -14.82 -2.47
CA LYS A 81 4.56 -15.18 -1.17
C LYS A 81 4.14 -14.21 -0.07
N ALA A 82 4.09 -12.91 -0.39
CA ALA A 82 3.71 -11.87 0.56
C ALA A 82 2.24 -12.01 1.02
N CYS A 83 1.32 -12.37 0.11
CA CYS A 83 -0.10 -12.52 0.43
C CYS A 83 -0.45 -13.85 1.12
N ALA A 84 0.43 -14.85 1.09
CA ALA A 84 0.15 -16.15 1.66
C ALA A 84 -0.16 -16.08 3.17
N GLY A 85 -1.36 -16.52 3.57
CA GLY A 85 -1.82 -16.53 4.96
C GLY A 85 -2.10 -15.14 5.55
N ILE A 86 -2.46 -14.18 4.73
CA ILE A 86 -2.79 -12.79 5.13
C ILE A 86 -4.30 -12.56 5.04
N ASP A 87 -4.87 -11.93 6.07
CA ASP A 87 -6.27 -11.54 6.10
C ASP A 87 -6.51 -10.16 5.44
N HIS A 88 -5.60 -9.21 5.67
CA HIS A 88 -5.79 -7.81 5.27
C HIS A 88 -4.50 -7.23 4.66
N VAL A 89 -4.64 -6.49 3.56
CA VAL A 89 -3.52 -5.81 2.89
C VAL A 89 -3.67 -4.31 3.00
N SER A 90 -2.59 -3.63 3.41
CA SER A 90 -2.40 -2.19 3.28
C SER A 90 -1.30 -1.94 2.23
N HIS A 91 -1.71 -1.56 1.02
CA HIS A 91 -0.80 -1.39 -0.10
C HIS A 91 -0.33 0.07 -0.20
N GLN A 92 0.88 0.33 0.32
CA GLN A 92 1.53 1.64 0.32
C GLN A 92 2.70 1.73 -0.66
N ALA A 93 3.20 0.60 -1.17
CA ALA A 93 4.32 0.55 -2.11
C ALA A 93 3.98 1.27 -3.42
N ALA A 94 4.72 2.30 -3.73
CA ALA A 94 4.62 3.06 -4.97
C ALA A 94 5.82 4.00 -5.12
N LEU A 95 6.13 4.40 -6.35
CA LEU A 95 7.02 5.52 -6.62
C LEU A 95 6.21 6.82 -6.62
N GLY A 96 6.20 7.50 -5.48
CA GLY A 96 5.52 8.79 -5.30
C GLY A 96 6.43 9.93 -5.72
N SER A 97 6.13 10.60 -6.82
CA SER A 97 6.71 11.90 -7.22
C SER A 97 6.22 12.28 -8.62
N VAL A 98 5.57 13.42 -8.75
CA VAL A 98 5.18 13.97 -10.06
C VAL A 98 6.43 14.25 -10.92
N PRO A 99 7.48 14.96 -10.44
CA PRO A 99 8.68 15.19 -11.25
C PRO A 99 9.36 13.89 -11.72
N ARG A 100 9.47 12.87 -10.86
CA ARG A 100 10.03 11.58 -11.25
C ARG A 100 9.21 10.93 -12.37
N SER A 101 7.88 10.93 -12.25
CA SER A 101 7.01 10.33 -13.27
C SER A 101 7.07 11.02 -14.62
N VAL A 102 7.42 12.31 -14.65
CA VAL A 102 7.65 13.05 -15.89
C VAL A 102 9.01 12.69 -16.50
N SER A 103 10.05 12.54 -15.68
CA SER A 103 11.39 12.17 -16.15
C SER A 103 11.52 10.69 -16.53
N ASP A 104 10.80 9.80 -15.83
CA ASP A 104 10.79 8.36 -16.06
C ASP A 104 9.37 7.79 -15.89
N PRO A 105 8.53 7.97 -16.92
CA PRO A 105 7.15 7.46 -16.87
C PRO A 105 7.08 5.94 -16.96
N ILE A 106 8.05 5.29 -17.60
CA ILE A 106 8.07 3.84 -17.79
C ILE A 106 8.23 3.14 -16.45
N THR A 107 9.26 3.47 -15.68
CA THR A 107 9.47 2.89 -14.35
C THR A 107 8.34 3.26 -13.40
N SER A 108 7.83 4.49 -13.47
CA SER A 108 6.69 4.92 -12.67
C SER A 108 5.44 4.08 -12.96
N ASN A 109 5.16 3.76 -14.23
CA ASN A 109 4.04 2.91 -14.62
C ASN A 109 4.26 1.44 -14.20
N ASP A 110 5.46 0.91 -14.43
CA ASP A 110 5.81 -0.47 -14.09
C ASP A 110 5.60 -0.75 -12.59
N VAL A 111 6.10 0.13 -11.73
CA VAL A 111 5.91 0.01 -10.29
C VAL A 111 4.47 0.27 -9.87
N ASN A 112 3.90 1.42 -10.28
CA ASN A 112 2.64 1.90 -9.70
C ASN A 112 1.41 1.21 -10.30
N VAL A 113 1.46 0.78 -11.57
CA VAL A 113 0.36 0.07 -12.23
C VAL A 113 0.65 -1.42 -12.29
N GLY A 114 1.78 -1.83 -12.86
CA GLY A 114 2.17 -3.24 -12.95
C GLY A 114 2.24 -3.88 -11.56
N GLY A 115 2.97 -3.25 -10.64
CA GLY A 115 3.10 -3.72 -9.26
C GLY A 115 1.75 -3.75 -8.51
N PHE A 116 0.90 -2.76 -8.71
CA PHE A 116 -0.45 -2.76 -8.14
C PHE A 116 -1.29 -3.94 -8.64
N VAL A 117 -1.29 -4.19 -9.94
CA VAL A 117 -2.04 -5.31 -10.55
C VAL A 117 -1.53 -6.66 -10.02
N ASN A 118 -0.22 -6.84 -9.92
CA ASN A 118 0.37 -8.03 -9.32
C ASN A 118 -0.12 -8.23 -7.88
N MET A 119 -0.09 -7.17 -7.06
CA MET A 119 -0.50 -7.24 -5.66
C MET A 119 -1.98 -7.53 -5.47
N ILE A 120 -2.87 -6.83 -6.21
CA ILE A 120 -4.32 -7.05 -6.06
C ILE A 120 -4.73 -8.44 -6.58
N THR A 121 -4.05 -8.94 -7.62
CA THR A 121 -4.24 -10.30 -8.14
C THR A 121 -3.81 -11.33 -7.10
N ALA A 122 -2.60 -11.20 -6.55
CA ALA A 122 -2.09 -12.09 -5.52
C ALA A 122 -2.97 -12.07 -4.25
N ALA A 123 -3.46 -10.91 -3.86
CA ALA A 123 -4.36 -10.77 -2.72
C ALA A 123 -5.70 -11.49 -2.96
N LYS A 124 -6.31 -11.31 -4.14
CA LYS A 124 -7.53 -12.03 -4.53
C LYS A 124 -7.31 -13.54 -4.53
N ASP A 125 -6.24 -14.03 -5.15
CA ASP A 125 -5.96 -15.46 -5.26
C ASP A 125 -5.64 -16.11 -3.91
N ALA A 126 -5.08 -15.34 -2.97
CA ALA A 126 -4.83 -15.78 -1.60
C ALA A 126 -6.08 -15.70 -0.68
N GLY A 127 -7.20 -15.18 -1.16
CA GLY A 127 -8.43 -15.02 -0.37
C GLY A 127 -8.35 -13.93 0.68
N VAL A 128 -7.55 -12.88 0.44
CA VAL A 128 -7.46 -11.69 1.31
C VAL A 128 -8.84 -11.05 1.44
N LYS A 129 -9.24 -10.74 2.67
CA LYS A 129 -10.58 -10.22 2.99
C LYS A 129 -10.73 -8.73 2.69
N THR A 130 -9.63 -7.97 2.85
CA THR A 130 -9.64 -6.52 2.64
C THR A 130 -8.34 -6.07 2.00
N PHE A 131 -8.44 -5.31 0.93
CA PHE A 131 -7.32 -4.68 0.25
C PHE A 131 -7.51 -3.16 0.26
N VAL A 132 -6.72 -2.45 1.08
CA VAL A 132 -6.72 -0.99 1.15
C VAL A 132 -5.45 -0.47 0.49
N TYR A 133 -5.56 0.55 -0.33
CA TYR A 133 -4.42 1.12 -1.05
C TYR A 133 -4.41 2.65 -1.00
N ALA A 134 -3.23 3.22 -1.16
CA ALA A 134 -3.07 4.66 -1.25
C ALA A 134 -3.36 5.15 -2.66
N SER A 135 -4.49 5.87 -2.85
CA SER A 135 -4.70 6.72 -4.01
C SER A 135 -3.97 8.06 -3.82
N SER A 136 -4.38 9.11 -4.47
CA SER A 136 -3.71 10.41 -4.40
C SER A 136 -4.65 11.55 -4.72
N SER A 137 -4.47 12.69 -4.06
CA SER A 137 -5.13 13.93 -4.43
C SER A 137 -4.81 14.40 -5.87
N SER A 138 -3.73 13.89 -6.46
CA SER A 138 -3.39 14.18 -7.86
C SER A 138 -4.41 13.63 -8.87
N VAL A 139 -5.26 12.67 -8.47
CA VAL A 139 -6.34 12.14 -9.33
C VAL A 139 -7.43 13.17 -9.60
N TYR A 140 -7.59 14.18 -8.77
CA TYR A 140 -8.52 15.28 -9.03
C TYR A 140 -8.11 16.14 -10.24
N GLY A 141 -6.83 16.12 -10.62
CA GLY A 141 -6.34 16.75 -11.83
C GLY A 141 -6.68 18.23 -11.93
N ASP A 142 -7.31 18.61 -13.05
CA ASP A 142 -7.69 19.98 -13.38
C ASP A 142 -9.05 20.45 -12.81
N GLU A 143 -9.71 19.65 -11.97
CA GLU A 143 -10.95 20.06 -11.29
C GLU A 143 -10.69 21.32 -10.42
N PRO A 144 -11.37 22.47 -10.69
CA PRO A 144 -11.03 23.73 -10.02
C PRO A 144 -11.71 23.91 -8.65
N THR A 145 -12.76 23.13 -8.35
CA THR A 145 -13.61 23.36 -7.16
C THR A 145 -12.91 22.94 -5.86
N LEU A 146 -13.10 23.71 -4.81
CA LEU A 146 -12.69 23.41 -3.44
C LEU A 146 -13.90 23.44 -2.49
N PRO A 147 -13.94 22.54 -1.47
CA PRO A 147 -13.05 21.40 -1.27
C PRO A 147 -13.18 20.36 -2.37
N LYS A 148 -12.12 19.58 -2.60
CA LYS A 148 -12.18 18.44 -3.52
C LYS A 148 -13.19 17.40 -3.02
N ARG A 149 -13.94 16.82 -3.97
CA ARG A 149 -14.96 15.80 -3.69
C ARG A 149 -14.82 14.64 -4.66
N GLU A 150 -15.06 13.44 -4.20
CA GLU A 150 -14.89 12.20 -4.97
C GLU A 150 -15.80 12.12 -6.20
N GLU A 151 -16.96 12.78 -6.15
CA GLU A 151 -17.91 12.83 -7.28
C GLU A 151 -17.47 13.80 -8.39
N ARG A 152 -16.41 14.59 -8.15
CA ARG A 152 -15.90 15.61 -9.09
C ARG A 152 -14.43 15.40 -9.34
N VAL A 153 -14.13 14.69 -10.39
CA VAL A 153 -12.76 14.35 -10.79
C VAL A 153 -12.51 14.88 -12.20
N GLY A 154 -11.47 15.68 -12.34
CA GLY A 154 -11.02 16.20 -13.63
C GLY A 154 -10.05 15.26 -14.36
N ASN A 155 -9.26 15.83 -15.26
CA ASN A 155 -8.27 15.09 -16.03
C ASN A 155 -6.92 15.05 -15.30
N PRO A 156 -6.28 13.89 -15.18
CA PRO A 156 -4.94 13.78 -14.61
C PRO A 156 -3.91 14.70 -15.32
N LEU A 157 -3.11 15.40 -14.53
CA LEU A 157 -2.12 16.38 -15.06
C LEU A 157 -0.67 15.85 -15.05
N SER A 158 -0.44 14.59 -14.73
CA SER A 158 0.89 13.99 -14.72
C SER A 158 0.83 12.49 -14.91
N PRO A 159 1.93 11.83 -15.38
CA PRO A 159 2.00 10.38 -15.43
C PRO A 159 1.74 9.71 -14.07
N TYR A 160 2.22 10.30 -12.96
CA TYR A 160 1.90 9.82 -11.61
C TYR A 160 0.40 9.83 -11.33
N ALA A 161 -0.30 10.92 -11.67
CA ALA A 161 -1.76 11.00 -11.49
C ALA A 161 -2.49 9.95 -12.34
N VAL A 162 -2.02 9.70 -13.57
CA VAL A 162 -2.56 8.64 -14.44
C VAL A 162 -2.40 7.27 -13.78
N THR A 163 -1.20 6.95 -13.23
CA THR A 163 -1.00 5.66 -12.56
C THR A 163 -1.95 5.46 -11.38
N LYS A 164 -2.16 6.49 -10.56
CA LYS A 164 -3.08 6.40 -9.41
C LYS A 164 -4.54 6.29 -9.84
N LYS A 165 -4.96 7.02 -10.87
CA LYS A 165 -6.30 6.89 -11.44
C LYS A 165 -6.55 5.50 -12.02
N THR A 166 -5.54 4.92 -12.67
CA THR A 166 -5.60 3.54 -13.20
C THR A 166 -5.78 2.53 -12.07
N ASN A 167 -5.12 2.71 -10.92
CA ASN A 167 -5.29 1.84 -9.76
C ASN A 167 -6.74 1.85 -9.25
N GLU A 168 -7.39 3.03 -9.22
CA GLU A 168 -8.81 3.13 -8.85
C GLU A 168 -9.70 2.30 -9.79
N LEU A 169 -9.46 2.41 -11.11
CA LEU A 169 -10.21 1.64 -12.11
C LEU A 169 -10.02 0.12 -11.93
N TYR A 170 -8.80 -0.34 -11.66
CA TYR A 170 -8.55 -1.75 -11.36
C TYR A 170 -9.24 -2.18 -10.08
N ALA A 171 -9.16 -1.38 -9.01
CA ALA A 171 -9.80 -1.70 -7.74
C ALA A 171 -11.32 -1.86 -7.89
N ASP A 172 -11.97 -0.96 -8.64
CA ASP A 172 -13.42 -1.02 -8.91
C ASP A 172 -13.83 -2.30 -9.65
N VAL A 173 -12.98 -2.80 -10.56
CA VAL A 173 -13.22 -4.06 -11.27
C VAL A 173 -12.98 -5.24 -10.35
N PHE A 174 -11.87 -5.26 -9.62
CA PHE A 174 -11.53 -6.37 -8.72
C PHE A 174 -12.49 -6.52 -7.54
N ALA A 175 -13.12 -5.43 -7.09
CA ALA A 175 -14.17 -5.48 -6.05
C ALA A 175 -15.44 -6.26 -6.50
N LYS A 176 -15.59 -6.55 -7.81
CA LYS A 176 -16.72 -7.28 -8.39
C LYS A 176 -16.37 -8.70 -8.83
N LEU A 177 -15.09 -9.05 -8.81
CA LEU A 177 -14.58 -10.37 -9.19
C LEU A 177 -14.49 -11.31 -7.98
#